data_13a3aa1c1c2d3a6765e6eb3ff2c50ea5
#
_entry.id   13a3aa1c1c2d3a6765e6eb3ff2c50ea5
#
_cell.length_a   1.000
_cell.length_b   1.000
_cell.length_c   1.000
_cell.angle_alpha   90.00
_cell.angle_beta   90.00
_cell.angle_gamma   90.00
#
_symmetry.space_group_name_H-M   'P 1'
#
loop_
_entity.id
_entity.type
_entity.pdbx_description
1 polymer ?
#
loop_
_entity_poly.entity_id
_entity_poly.type
_entity_poly.pdbx_seq_one_letter_code
_entity_poly.pdbx_strand_id
1 'polypeptide(L)'
;MNTGLLTPWKDPPLEGDSIEVAEGIHWIRLPLPMKLDHVNVFALDDEDGWTVIDTGMASERTKMIWEKVIAGPLRGKPINRVILTHHHPDHIGLAGWFMTEHGAELLASRTTYLMGRMLTLDIQALPPQETIDFWRRSGMDEAIIKERAEGKPFNFADMVFPI
;
A
#
# COMPACT_ATOMS: atom_id res chain seq x y z
N MET A 1 2.37 -13.77 31.71
CA MET A 1 1.77 -12.59 32.33
C MET A 1 0.64 -12.12 31.43
N ASN A 2 -0.58 -12.04 31.92
CA ASN A 2 -1.70 -11.50 31.15
C ASN A 2 -1.49 -9.98 31.04
N THR A 3 -1.19 -9.46 29.86
CA THR A 3 -0.82 -8.05 29.63
C THR A 3 -2.00 -7.08 29.76
N GLY A 4 -3.21 -7.56 30.10
CA GLY A 4 -4.42 -6.75 30.15
C GLY A 4 -4.92 -6.26 28.78
N LEU A 5 -4.21 -6.59 27.69
CA LEU A 5 -4.65 -6.28 26.34
C LEU A 5 -5.71 -7.29 25.91
N LEU A 6 -6.83 -6.78 25.44
CA LEU A 6 -7.89 -7.59 24.82
C LEU A 6 -7.61 -7.65 23.31
N THR A 7 -7.67 -8.85 22.75
CA THR A 7 -7.68 -9.08 21.30
C THR A 7 -9.08 -9.53 20.91
N PRO A 8 -9.97 -8.60 20.57
CA PRO A 8 -11.40 -8.91 20.34
C PRO A 8 -11.62 -9.83 19.14
N TRP A 9 -10.69 -9.80 18.18
CA TRP A 9 -10.72 -10.69 17.00
C TRP A 9 -9.61 -11.73 17.13
N LYS A 10 -9.99 -13.00 17.08
CA LYS A 10 -9.06 -14.13 17.19
C LYS A 10 -8.26 -14.32 15.90
N ASP A 11 -8.93 -14.16 14.78
CA ASP A 11 -8.36 -14.37 13.45
C ASP A 11 -8.51 -13.08 12.63
N PRO A 12 -7.58 -12.78 11.70
CA PRO A 12 -7.71 -11.65 10.78
C PRO A 12 -8.80 -11.91 9.72
N PRO A 13 -9.27 -10.86 9.01
CA PRO A 13 -10.18 -11.05 7.88
C PRO A 13 -9.57 -11.94 6.81
N LEU A 14 -10.41 -12.76 6.18
CA LEU A 14 -10.01 -13.57 5.04
C LEU A 14 -9.74 -12.70 3.81
N GLU A 15 -8.95 -13.21 2.89
CA GLU A 15 -8.64 -12.52 1.64
C GLU A 15 -9.92 -12.28 0.82
N GLY A 16 -10.21 -11.02 0.51
CA GLY A 16 -11.42 -10.61 -0.20
C GLY A 16 -12.64 -10.40 0.71
N ASP A 17 -12.44 -10.41 2.02
CA ASP A 17 -13.46 -10.15 3.03
C ASP A 17 -13.00 -9.03 3.98
N SER A 18 -13.84 -8.62 4.92
CA SER A 18 -13.54 -7.62 5.94
C SER A 18 -14.14 -8.01 7.28
N ILE A 19 -13.60 -7.44 8.36
CA ILE A 19 -14.18 -7.49 9.69
C ILE A 19 -14.61 -6.08 10.08
N GLU A 20 -15.88 -5.91 10.42
CA GLU A 20 -16.36 -4.66 11.02
C GLU A 20 -15.83 -4.56 12.45
N VAL A 21 -14.85 -3.68 12.68
CA VAL A 21 -14.14 -3.53 13.95
C VAL A 21 -14.81 -2.51 14.88
N ALA A 22 -15.57 -1.61 14.31
CA ALA A 22 -16.49 -0.70 14.97
C ALA A 22 -17.60 -0.35 13.98
N GLU A 23 -18.71 0.25 14.43
CA GLU A 23 -19.81 0.64 13.56
C GLU A 23 -19.29 1.44 12.35
N GLY A 24 -19.53 0.92 11.13
CA GLY A 24 -19.09 1.51 9.89
C GLY A 24 -17.57 1.49 9.63
N ILE A 25 -16.76 0.78 10.42
CA ILE A 25 -15.31 0.69 10.22
C ILE A 25 -14.94 -0.76 9.91
N HIS A 26 -14.54 -1.01 8.66
CA HIS A 26 -14.14 -2.31 8.16
C HIS A 26 -12.62 -2.44 8.09
N TRP A 27 -12.07 -3.48 8.73
CA TRP A 27 -10.68 -3.88 8.62
C TRP A 27 -10.53 -4.88 7.47
N ILE A 28 -9.57 -4.61 6.60
CA ILE A 28 -9.20 -5.42 5.44
C ILE A 28 -7.71 -5.75 5.54
N ARG A 29 -7.33 -6.96 5.18
CA ARG A 29 -5.94 -7.39 5.17
C ARG A 29 -5.50 -7.69 3.73
N LEU A 30 -4.43 -7.02 3.28
CA LEU A 30 -3.89 -7.16 1.94
C LEU A 30 -2.50 -7.82 1.98
N PRO A 31 -2.18 -8.74 1.06
CA PRO A 31 -0.92 -9.46 1.06
C PRO A 31 0.25 -8.60 0.58
N LEU A 32 1.45 -8.88 1.13
CA LEU A 32 2.72 -8.33 0.66
C LEU A 32 3.67 -9.46 0.27
N PRO A 33 4.50 -9.30 -0.77
CA PRO A 33 5.43 -10.33 -1.26
C PRO A 33 6.77 -10.28 -0.52
N MET A 34 6.77 -10.07 0.80
CA MET A 34 8.00 -9.93 1.58
C MET A 34 7.85 -10.60 2.97
N LYS A 35 8.87 -10.49 3.82
CA LYS A 35 8.85 -11.08 5.16
C LYS A 35 7.71 -10.55 6.04
N LEU A 36 7.40 -9.26 5.94
CA LEU A 36 6.13 -8.71 6.39
C LEU A 36 5.09 -9.07 5.32
N ASP A 37 4.28 -10.07 5.58
CA ASP A 37 3.43 -10.73 4.58
C ASP A 37 2.09 -10.01 4.32
N HIS A 38 1.80 -8.94 5.04
CA HIS A 38 0.53 -8.19 4.91
C HIS A 38 0.62 -6.74 5.35
N VAL A 39 -0.35 -5.95 4.88
CA VAL A 39 -0.70 -4.63 5.40
C VAL A 39 -2.17 -4.60 5.79
N ASN A 40 -2.50 -3.89 6.86
CA ASN A 40 -3.86 -3.64 7.29
C ASN A 40 -4.32 -2.29 6.75
N VAL A 41 -5.47 -2.29 6.10
CA VAL A 41 -6.14 -1.12 5.55
C VAL A 41 -7.58 -1.08 6.04
N PHE A 42 -8.22 0.08 5.95
CA PHE A 42 -9.56 0.24 6.49
C PHE A 42 -10.50 0.88 5.47
N ALA A 43 -11.79 0.54 5.55
CA ALA A 43 -12.86 1.25 4.86
C ALA A 43 -13.82 1.81 5.89
N LEU A 44 -14.12 3.09 5.77
CA LEU A 44 -15.06 3.81 6.64
C LEU A 44 -16.35 4.02 5.86
N ASP A 45 -17.48 3.64 6.47
CA ASP A 45 -18.81 3.95 5.94
C ASP A 45 -19.06 5.46 6.08
N ASP A 46 -19.22 6.12 4.95
CA ASP A 46 -19.54 7.54 4.85
C ASP A 46 -20.97 7.66 4.29
N GLU A 47 -21.64 8.80 4.49
CA GLU A 47 -23.05 8.99 4.09
C GLU A 47 -23.30 8.56 2.63
N ASP A 48 -22.43 8.98 1.73
CA ASP A 48 -22.60 8.80 0.28
C ASP A 48 -21.72 7.69 -0.33
N GLY A 49 -20.94 6.96 0.47
CA GLY A 49 -20.02 5.95 -0.06
C GLY A 49 -19.03 5.45 0.97
N TRP A 50 -17.92 4.92 0.49
CA TRP A 50 -16.82 4.45 1.34
C TRP A 50 -15.60 5.36 1.22
N THR A 51 -14.99 5.66 2.36
CA THR A 51 -13.67 6.26 2.45
C THR A 51 -12.65 5.18 2.80
N VAL A 52 -11.69 4.92 1.91
CA VAL A 52 -10.64 3.92 2.10
C VAL A 52 -9.40 4.59 2.71
N ILE A 53 -8.82 4.00 3.75
CA ILE A 53 -7.56 4.43 4.36
C ILE A 53 -6.48 3.44 3.96
N ASP A 54 -5.52 3.90 3.15
CA ASP A 54 -4.47 3.14 2.46
C ASP A 54 -5.02 2.05 1.52
N THR A 55 -4.22 1.63 0.55
CA THR A 55 -4.74 0.86 -0.60
C THR A 55 -4.02 -0.45 -0.86
N GLY A 56 -2.94 -0.73 -0.14
CA GLY A 56 -2.08 -1.87 -0.43
C GLY A 56 -1.13 -1.62 -1.60
N MET A 57 -0.21 -2.55 -1.83
CA MET A 57 0.75 -2.49 -2.92
C MET A 57 0.09 -2.82 -4.26
N ALA A 58 0.48 -2.13 -5.34
CA ALA A 58 -0.05 -2.39 -6.67
C ALA A 58 0.38 -3.79 -7.16
N SER A 59 -0.61 -4.67 -7.29
CA SER A 59 -0.48 -5.98 -7.92
C SER A 59 -1.85 -6.43 -8.41
N GLU A 60 -1.88 -7.33 -9.39
CA GLU A 60 -3.13 -7.92 -9.86
C GLU A 60 -3.87 -8.66 -8.73
N ARG A 61 -3.11 -9.33 -7.83
CA ARG A 61 -3.71 -9.99 -6.68
C ARG A 61 -4.39 -8.99 -5.74
N THR A 62 -3.76 -7.86 -5.45
CA THR A 62 -4.34 -6.83 -4.57
C THR A 62 -5.59 -6.20 -5.20
N LYS A 63 -5.58 -5.96 -6.52
CA LYS A 63 -6.77 -5.49 -7.24
C LYS A 63 -7.92 -6.49 -7.14
N MET A 64 -7.68 -7.78 -7.44
CA MET A 64 -8.70 -8.83 -7.32
C MET A 64 -9.29 -8.94 -5.91
N ILE A 65 -8.47 -8.71 -4.87
CA ILE A 65 -8.93 -8.68 -3.48
C ILE A 65 -9.87 -7.49 -3.27
N TRP A 66 -9.48 -6.30 -3.72
CA TRP A 66 -10.32 -5.12 -3.62
C TRP A 66 -11.64 -5.27 -4.39
N GLU A 67 -11.63 -5.84 -5.60
CA GLU A 67 -12.84 -6.13 -6.36
C GLU A 67 -13.80 -7.04 -5.58
N LYS A 68 -13.30 -8.07 -4.90
CA LYS A 68 -14.11 -8.95 -4.03
C LYS A 68 -14.66 -8.20 -2.83
N VAL A 69 -13.84 -7.39 -2.15
CA VAL A 69 -14.24 -6.59 -0.99
C VAL A 69 -15.34 -5.60 -1.39
N ILE A 70 -15.17 -4.90 -2.52
CA ILE A 70 -16.16 -3.93 -3.03
C ILE A 70 -17.46 -4.63 -3.43
N ALA A 71 -17.40 -5.77 -4.10
CA ALA A 71 -18.58 -6.54 -4.50
C ALA A 71 -19.25 -7.28 -3.34
N GLY A 72 -18.51 -7.55 -2.28
CA GLY A 72 -18.94 -8.30 -1.09
C GLY A 72 -19.30 -7.39 0.10
N PRO A 73 -18.40 -7.28 1.10
CA PRO A 73 -18.72 -6.55 2.34
C PRO A 73 -19.00 -5.05 2.15
N LEU A 74 -18.42 -4.41 1.14
CA LEU A 74 -18.64 -2.98 0.86
C LEU A 74 -19.71 -2.71 -0.22
N ARG A 75 -20.44 -3.74 -0.65
CA ARG A 75 -21.44 -3.62 -1.73
C ARG A 75 -22.50 -2.55 -1.43
N GLY A 76 -23.02 -1.97 -2.50
CA GLY A 76 -24.16 -1.04 -2.46
C GLY A 76 -23.81 0.44 -2.33
N LYS A 77 -22.53 0.75 -2.07
CA LYS A 77 -22.03 2.11 -2.03
C LYS A 77 -20.73 2.24 -2.87
N PRO A 78 -20.49 3.37 -3.56
CA PRO A 78 -19.25 3.61 -4.28
C PRO A 78 -18.08 3.86 -3.31
N ILE A 79 -16.86 3.73 -3.82
CA ILE A 79 -15.66 4.23 -3.14
C ILE A 79 -15.46 5.69 -3.56
N ASN A 80 -15.75 6.63 -2.68
CA ASN A 80 -15.72 8.06 -2.97
C ASN A 80 -14.38 8.71 -2.65
N ARG A 81 -13.64 8.16 -1.67
CA ARG A 81 -12.39 8.76 -1.19
C ARG A 81 -11.33 7.72 -0.87
N VAL A 82 -10.09 8.14 -1.07
CA VAL A 82 -8.89 7.45 -0.57
C VAL A 82 -8.11 8.42 0.29
N ILE A 83 -7.84 8.05 1.53
CA ILE A 83 -6.94 8.78 2.43
C ILE A 83 -5.64 8.00 2.55
N LEU A 84 -4.50 8.64 2.26
CA LEU A 84 -3.19 8.04 2.42
C LEU A 84 -2.53 8.50 3.71
N THR A 85 -2.13 7.53 4.53
CA THR A 85 -1.35 7.79 5.74
C THR A 85 0.05 8.27 5.39
N HIS A 86 0.70 7.62 4.42
CA HIS A 86 2.02 7.98 3.92
C HIS A 86 2.32 7.37 2.53
N HIS A 87 3.50 7.65 1.98
CA HIS A 87 3.86 7.34 0.58
C HIS A 87 4.46 5.96 0.35
N HIS A 88 4.61 5.07 1.33
CA HIS A 88 5.19 3.75 1.08
C HIS A 88 4.31 2.92 0.11
N PRO A 89 4.91 2.06 -0.72
CA PRO A 89 4.19 1.34 -1.78
C PRO A 89 3.02 0.47 -1.28
N ASP A 90 3.15 -0.10 -0.09
CA ASP A 90 2.11 -0.91 0.55
C ASP A 90 0.94 -0.09 1.12
N HIS A 91 1.00 1.23 1.05
CA HIS A 91 -0.05 2.16 1.43
C HIS A 91 -0.63 2.92 0.23
N ILE A 92 0.23 3.53 -0.59
CA ILE A 92 -0.19 4.34 -1.76
C ILE A 92 -0.45 3.50 -3.01
N GLY A 93 -0.03 2.22 -3.04
CA GLY A 93 0.13 1.43 -4.25
C GLY A 93 -1.03 1.45 -5.23
N LEU A 94 -2.26 1.29 -4.78
CA LEU A 94 -3.45 1.31 -5.65
C LEU A 94 -4.25 2.63 -5.59
N ALA A 95 -3.73 3.70 -4.98
CA ALA A 95 -4.46 4.97 -4.90
C ALA A 95 -4.86 5.50 -6.30
N GLY A 96 -3.93 5.50 -7.26
CA GLY A 96 -4.22 5.91 -8.63
C GLY A 96 -5.25 5.02 -9.33
N TRP A 97 -5.28 3.72 -9.03
CA TRP A 97 -6.30 2.82 -9.53
C TRP A 97 -7.69 3.18 -9.00
N PHE A 98 -7.83 3.49 -7.70
CA PHE A 98 -9.09 3.97 -7.14
C PHE A 98 -9.54 5.29 -7.77
N MET A 99 -8.59 6.21 -8.05
CA MET A 99 -8.91 7.48 -8.72
C MET A 99 -9.43 7.26 -10.14
N THR A 100 -8.83 6.35 -10.90
CA THR A 100 -9.16 6.13 -12.31
C THR A 100 -10.38 5.24 -12.50
N GLU A 101 -10.46 4.12 -11.78
CA GLU A 101 -11.52 3.13 -11.98
C GLU A 101 -12.78 3.41 -11.15
N HIS A 102 -12.63 4.06 -10.00
CA HIS A 102 -13.75 4.34 -9.09
C HIS A 102 -14.10 5.83 -9.00
N GLY A 103 -13.29 6.71 -9.61
CA GLY A 103 -13.50 8.16 -9.52
C GLY A 103 -13.26 8.72 -8.11
N ALA A 104 -12.52 7.99 -7.26
CA ALA A 104 -12.30 8.37 -5.87
C ALA A 104 -11.45 9.65 -5.75
N GLU A 105 -11.83 10.54 -4.82
CA GLU A 105 -11.04 11.70 -4.44
C GLU A 105 -9.83 11.25 -3.60
N LEU A 106 -8.63 11.74 -3.93
CA LEU A 106 -7.41 11.47 -3.17
C LEU A 106 -7.16 12.54 -2.12
N LEU A 107 -7.07 12.12 -0.85
CA LEU A 107 -6.66 12.94 0.28
C LEU A 107 -5.32 12.45 0.80
N ALA A 108 -4.32 13.33 0.79
CA ALA A 108 -2.99 13.01 1.27
C ALA A 108 -2.29 14.25 1.82
N SER A 109 -1.31 14.07 2.68
CA SER A 109 -0.42 15.17 3.03
C SER A 109 0.37 15.62 1.81
N ARG A 110 0.80 16.90 1.78
CA ARG A 110 1.65 17.42 0.70
C ARG A 110 2.89 16.55 0.50
N THR A 111 3.53 16.11 1.59
CA THR A 111 4.71 15.25 1.54
C THR A 111 4.38 13.90 0.90
N THR A 112 3.30 13.23 1.32
CA THR A 112 2.87 11.96 0.75
C THR A 112 2.61 12.07 -0.75
N TYR A 113 1.88 13.08 -1.18
CA TYR A 113 1.56 13.31 -2.59
C TYR A 113 2.82 13.59 -3.43
N LEU A 114 3.67 14.55 -3.00
CA LEU A 114 4.87 14.93 -3.75
C LEU A 114 5.90 13.79 -3.81
N MET A 115 6.10 13.07 -2.71
CA MET A 115 7.01 11.91 -2.67
C MET A 115 6.49 10.77 -3.56
N GLY A 116 5.19 10.45 -3.49
CA GLY A 116 4.58 9.44 -4.35
C GLY A 116 4.78 9.76 -5.83
N ARG A 117 4.50 10.99 -6.26
CA ARG A 117 4.71 11.42 -7.64
C ARG A 117 6.18 11.41 -8.06
N MET A 118 7.06 11.97 -7.25
CA MET A 118 8.49 12.03 -7.55
C MET A 118 9.08 10.63 -7.72
N LEU A 119 8.84 9.73 -6.77
CA LEU A 119 9.37 8.38 -6.79
C LEU A 119 8.78 7.51 -7.92
N THR A 120 7.55 7.78 -8.35
CA THR A 120 6.95 7.11 -9.52
C THR A 120 7.60 7.55 -10.84
N LEU A 121 8.13 8.77 -10.90
CA LEU A 121 8.82 9.29 -12.08
C LEU A 121 10.31 8.98 -12.10
N ASP A 122 10.92 8.71 -10.94
CA ASP A 122 12.35 8.41 -10.79
C ASP A 122 12.62 6.91 -11.03
N ILE A 123 12.58 6.51 -12.30
CA ILE A 123 12.83 5.12 -12.71
C ILE A 123 14.29 4.97 -13.10
N GLN A 124 14.99 4.07 -12.40
CA GLN A 124 16.42 3.78 -12.62
C GLN A 124 16.58 2.40 -13.26
N ALA A 125 17.38 2.31 -14.33
CA ALA A 125 17.77 1.04 -14.94
C ALA A 125 18.86 0.33 -14.13
N LEU A 126 19.80 1.11 -13.59
CA LEU A 126 20.87 0.68 -12.69
C LEU A 126 20.95 1.63 -11.50
N PRO A 127 21.49 1.19 -10.36
CA PRO A 127 21.70 2.08 -9.23
C PRO A 127 22.59 3.26 -9.61
N PRO A 128 22.24 4.50 -9.27
CA PRO A 128 23.10 5.65 -9.49
C PRO A 128 24.38 5.57 -8.65
N GLN A 129 25.44 6.24 -9.13
CA GLN A 129 26.76 6.17 -8.49
C GLN A 129 26.73 6.60 -7.03
N GLU A 130 25.90 7.59 -6.68
CA GLU A 130 25.74 8.07 -5.31
C GLU A 130 25.21 6.97 -4.36
N THR A 131 24.35 6.10 -4.85
CA THR A 131 23.83 4.95 -4.09
C THR A 131 24.94 3.92 -3.86
N ILE A 132 25.74 3.62 -4.88
CA ILE A 132 26.89 2.71 -4.79
C ILE A 132 27.90 3.25 -3.76
N ASP A 133 28.21 4.54 -3.85
CA ASP A 133 29.13 5.20 -2.92
C ASP A 133 28.58 5.24 -1.48
N PHE A 134 27.28 5.40 -1.32
CA PHE A 134 26.62 5.30 -0.03
C PHE A 134 26.77 3.89 0.57
N TRP A 135 26.49 2.83 -0.20
CA TRP A 135 26.66 1.44 0.26
C TRP A 135 28.10 1.18 0.72
N ARG A 136 29.09 1.63 -0.04
CA ARG A 136 30.51 1.48 0.31
C ARG A 136 30.86 2.21 1.60
N ARG A 137 30.43 3.48 1.76
CA ARG A 137 30.63 4.25 2.99
C ARG A 137 29.92 3.67 4.18
N SER A 138 28.80 2.95 3.96
CA SER A 138 28.03 2.27 5.01
C SER A 138 28.64 0.93 5.43
N GLY A 139 29.77 0.51 4.82
CA GLY A 139 30.46 -0.74 5.15
C GLY A 139 29.82 -1.99 4.56
N MET A 140 29.05 -1.85 3.48
CA MET A 140 28.53 -3.02 2.73
C MET A 140 29.67 -3.77 2.08
N ASP A 141 29.60 -5.09 2.07
CA ASP A 141 30.58 -5.96 1.43
C ASP A 141 30.69 -5.68 -0.08
N GLU A 142 31.92 -5.59 -0.62
CA GLU A 142 32.17 -5.25 -2.02
C GLU A 142 31.59 -6.29 -3.01
N ALA A 143 31.48 -7.57 -2.63
CA ALA A 143 30.83 -8.58 -3.47
C ALA A 143 29.33 -8.32 -3.60
N ILE A 144 28.66 -7.91 -2.49
CA ILE A 144 27.25 -7.52 -2.49
C ILE A 144 27.06 -6.22 -3.28
N ILE A 145 27.97 -5.25 -3.14
CA ILE A 145 27.91 -4.00 -3.90
C ILE A 145 28.00 -4.28 -5.39
N LYS A 146 28.95 -5.13 -5.81
CA LYS A 146 29.11 -5.51 -7.22
C LYS A 146 27.87 -6.17 -7.79
N GLU A 147 27.31 -7.15 -7.08
CA GLU A 147 26.06 -7.83 -7.49
C GLU A 147 24.91 -6.83 -7.66
N ARG A 148 24.73 -5.94 -6.68
CA ARG A 148 23.64 -4.95 -6.71
C ARG A 148 23.82 -3.86 -7.76
N ALA A 149 25.08 -3.46 -8.03
CA ALA A 149 25.38 -2.44 -9.03
C ALA A 149 25.09 -2.91 -10.46
N GLU A 150 25.16 -4.23 -10.72
CA GLU A 150 24.86 -4.85 -12.01
C GLU A 150 23.36 -5.23 -12.13
N GLY A 151 22.62 -5.21 -11.02
CA GLY A 151 21.20 -5.58 -10.96
C GLY A 151 20.24 -4.41 -11.13
N LYS A 152 18.99 -4.72 -11.52
CA LYS A 152 17.90 -3.72 -11.51
C LYS A 152 17.66 -3.26 -10.07
N PRO A 153 17.71 -1.95 -9.78
CA PRO A 153 17.39 -1.44 -8.45
C PRO A 153 15.88 -1.57 -8.17
N PHE A 154 15.55 -1.46 -6.90
CA PHE A 154 14.18 -1.26 -6.51
C PHE A 154 13.66 0.05 -7.09
N ASN A 155 12.63 -0.03 -7.93
CA ASN A 155 11.92 1.13 -8.42
C ASN A 155 10.53 1.20 -7.78
N PHE A 156 10.24 2.32 -7.19
CA PHE A 156 8.94 2.59 -6.59
C PHE A 156 7.78 2.41 -7.60
N ALA A 157 8.00 2.83 -8.84
CA ALA A 157 7.05 2.72 -9.94
C ALA A 157 6.63 1.26 -10.28
N ASP A 158 7.44 0.27 -9.91
CA ASP A 158 7.10 -1.15 -10.15
C ASP A 158 5.99 -1.64 -9.20
N MET A 159 5.68 -0.90 -8.13
CA MET A 159 4.76 -1.31 -7.06
C MET A 159 3.67 -0.30 -6.75
N VAL A 160 3.55 0.75 -7.56
CA VAL A 160 2.57 1.82 -7.36
C VAL A 160 1.89 2.15 -8.67
N PHE A 161 0.56 2.15 -8.66
CA PHE A 161 -0.23 2.69 -9.76
C PHE A 161 -0.13 4.23 -9.74
N PRO A 162 0.20 4.90 -10.83
CA PRO A 162 0.44 6.36 -10.85
C PRO A 162 -0.76 7.17 -10.36
N ILE A 163 -0.48 8.16 -9.52
CA ILE A 163 -1.45 9.14 -9.01
C ILE A 163 -1.37 10.47 -9.75
#